data_78d2339cceac08f7aaa914fee77ad886
#
_entry.id   78d2339cceac08f7aaa914fee77ad886
#
_cell.length_a   1.000
_cell.length_b   1.000
_cell.length_c   1.000
_cell.angle_alpha   90.00
_cell.angle_beta   90.00
_cell.angle_gamma   90.00
#
_symmetry.space_group_name_H-M   'P 1'
#
loop_
_entity.id
_entity.type
_entity.pdbx_description
1 polymer ?
#
loop_
_entity_poly.entity_id
_entity_poly.type
_entity_poly.pdbx_seq_one_letter_code
_entity_poly.pdbx_strand_id
1 'polypeptide(L)'
;MGAPFVALTVAGSDPSGGAGLQADLKTFHQFGVYGEAVVTLITVQNTLKVSRVEVLAADLVAAQIQAVLDDIPPHAAKLGALGSEAIIEAVASLNFACPLVIDPVMISKHGTPLMANDAVAAFRRLLLRKATLLTPNLEEAAALTGIAVSNPAQMRDAAEMLCGLGAQSVLVKGGHLEGEAIDILLYEGEFLELPAERISTPHTHGTGCTYSAAITAGLAKGLPLPEAVRQAKRFVHAAIRTNPGLGGGSGPVNFLASW
;
A
#
# COMPACT_ATOMS: atom_id res chain seq x y z
N MET A 1 -21.57 -11.52 -19.57
CA MET A 1 -20.30 -11.13 -18.90
C MET A 1 -20.35 -11.77 -17.51
N GLY A 2 -19.26 -12.40 -17.04
CA GLY A 2 -19.18 -12.90 -15.65
C GLY A 2 -19.24 -11.75 -14.65
N ALA A 3 -19.49 -12.06 -13.35
CA ALA A 3 -19.43 -11.08 -12.30
C ALA A 3 -18.03 -10.42 -12.26
N PRO A 4 -17.93 -9.11 -11.99
CA PRO A 4 -16.64 -8.44 -11.89
C PRO A 4 -15.82 -8.96 -10.70
N PHE A 5 -14.50 -8.95 -10.83
CA PHE A 5 -13.63 -9.12 -9.66
C PHE A 5 -13.75 -7.89 -8.76
N VAL A 6 -13.70 -8.09 -7.45
CA VAL A 6 -13.89 -7.06 -6.44
C VAL A 6 -12.63 -6.93 -5.59
N ALA A 7 -12.20 -5.71 -5.31
CA ALA A 7 -11.10 -5.42 -4.38
C ALA A 7 -11.52 -4.33 -3.39
N LEU A 8 -11.19 -4.55 -2.11
CA LEU A 8 -11.45 -3.60 -1.03
C LEU A 8 -10.16 -2.84 -0.68
N THR A 9 -10.26 -1.53 -0.50
CA THR A 9 -9.24 -0.74 0.20
C THR A 9 -9.75 -0.21 1.53
N VAL A 10 -8.94 -0.35 2.58
CA VAL A 10 -9.15 0.24 3.91
C VAL A 10 -8.02 1.23 4.14
N ALA A 11 -8.26 2.52 3.95
CA ALA A 11 -7.19 3.52 3.95
C ALA A 11 -7.70 4.94 4.22
N GLY A 12 -6.77 5.89 4.32
CA GLY A 12 -7.06 7.32 4.44
C GLY A 12 -7.49 7.94 3.12
N SER A 13 -8.24 9.04 3.22
CA SER A 13 -8.70 9.85 2.07
C SER A 13 -7.73 10.98 1.79
N ASP A 14 -7.27 11.09 0.54
CA ASP A 14 -6.51 12.21 -0.01
C ASP A 14 -7.37 13.02 -0.99
N PRO A 15 -7.85 14.23 -0.59
CA PRO A 15 -8.74 15.04 -1.44
C PRO A 15 -8.06 15.53 -2.73
N SER A 16 -6.72 15.52 -2.82
CA SER A 16 -6.01 15.83 -4.05
C SER A 16 -6.15 14.72 -5.11
N GLY A 17 -6.58 13.53 -4.68
CA GLY A 17 -6.82 12.38 -5.55
C GLY A 17 -5.56 11.63 -5.97
N GLY A 18 -4.40 11.96 -5.37
CA GLY A 18 -3.09 11.40 -5.75
C GLY A 18 -2.66 10.18 -4.96
N ALA A 19 -3.21 9.97 -3.75
CA ALA A 19 -2.86 8.86 -2.86
C ALA A 19 -4.10 8.29 -2.16
N GLY A 20 -3.89 7.41 -1.18
CA GLY A 20 -4.95 6.84 -0.35
C GLY A 20 -6.06 6.17 -1.15
N LEU A 21 -7.29 6.23 -0.63
CA LEU A 21 -8.47 5.63 -1.25
C LEU A 21 -8.65 6.01 -2.71
N GLN A 22 -8.40 7.29 -3.04
CA GLN A 22 -8.61 7.81 -4.38
C GLN A 22 -7.64 7.20 -5.40
N ALA A 23 -6.37 7.04 -5.01
CA ALA A 23 -5.38 6.35 -5.83
C ALA A 23 -5.73 4.86 -5.99
N ASP A 24 -6.16 4.22 -4.89
CA ASP A 24 -6.50 2.81 -4.88
C ASP A 24 -7.68 2.51 -5.80
N LEU A 25 -8.78 3.26 -5.68
CA LEU A 25 -9.97 3.11 -6.52
C LEU A 25 -9.69 3.37 -8.00
N LYS A 26 -8.91 4.41 -8.33
CA LYS A 26 -8.47 4.67 -9.72
C LYS A 26 -7.65 3.51 -10.27
N THR A 27 -6.76 2.95 -9.44
CA THR A 27 -5.92 1.80 -9.82
C THR A 27 -6.76 0.55 -10.01
N PHE A 28 -7.69 0.25 -9.11
CA PHE A 28 -8.61 -0.88 -9.27
C PHE A 28 -9.40 -0.77 -10.57
N HIS A 29 -9.96 0.42 -10.84
CA HIS A 29 -10.69 0.68 -12.09
C HIS A 29 -9.80 0.48 -13.33
N GLN A 30 -8.57 0.99 -13.32
CA GLN A 30 -7.59 0.82 -14.41
C GLN A 30 -7.26 -0.66 -14.68
N PHE A 31 -7.28 -1.49 -13.63
CA PHE A 31 -7.08 -2.94 -13.75
C PHE A 31 -8.37 -3.71 -14.06
N GLY A 32 -9.50 -3.04 -14.28
CA GLY A 32 -10.79 -3.66 -14.57
C GLY A 32 -11.39 -4.41 -13.37
N VAL A 33 -11.11 -3.95 -12.15
CA VAL A 33 -11.60 -4.49 -10.90
C VAL A 33 -12.58 -3.51 -10.26
N TYR A 34 -13.72 -4.00 -9.76
CA TYR A 34 -14.66 -3.19 -8.98
C TYR A 34 -14.02 -2.86 -7.64
N GLY A 35 -13.92 -1.56 -7.32
CA GLY A 35 -13.26 -1.07 -6.12
C GLY A 35 -14.25 -0.68 -5.04
N GLU A 36 -14.07 -1.24 -3.85
CA GLU A 36 -14.74 -0.85 -2.60
C GLU A 36 -13.78 -0.08 -1.71
N ALA A 37 -14.30 0.80 -0.87
CA ALA A 37 -13.46 1.66 -0.03
C ALA A 37 -14.05 1.87 1.36
N VAL A 38 -13.21 1.68 2.37
CA VAL A 38 -13.45 2.01 3.77
C VAL A 38 -12.52 3.12 4.19
N VAL A 39 -13.07 4.21 4.72
CA VAL A 39 -12.31 5.38 5.17
C VAL A 39 -11.84 5.19 6.60
N THR A 40 -10.54 5.34 6.84
CA THR A 40 -9.92 5.29 8.18
C THR A 40 -9.62 6.67 8.76
N LEU A 41 -9.20 7.57 7.89
CA LEU A 41 -8.87 8.96 8.23
C LEU A 41 -9.13 9.88 7.04
N ILE A 42 -9.32 11.15 7.31
CA ILE A 42 -9.50 12.20 6.31
C ILE A 42 -8.33 13.17 6.43
N THR A 43 -7.75 13.57 5.29
CA THR A 43 -6.71 14.59 5.27
C THR A 43 -7.23 15.89 4.65
N VAL A 44 -6.68 17.01 5.10
CA VAL A 44 -6.71 18.29 4.37
C VAL A 44 -5.36 18.43 3.69
N GLN A 45 -5.30 17.99 2.45
CA GLN A 45 -4.05 17.77 1.72
C GLN A 45 -4.15 18.27 0.28
N ASN A 46 -3.01 18.73 -0.24
CA ASN A 46 -2.78 18.99 -1.65
C ASN A 46 -1.34 18.58 -2.03
N THR A 47 -0.90 18.90 -3.24
CA THR A 47 0.46 18.54 -3.71
C THR A 47 1.59 19.23 -2.96
N LEU A 48 1.30 20.27 -2.17
CA LEU A 48 2.30 21.08 -1.44
C LEU A 48 2.43 20.66 0.04
N LYS A 49 1.32 20.27 0.69
CA LYS A 49 1.30 19.96 2.13
C LYS A 49 0.10 19.14 2.57
N VAL A 50 0.26 18.52 3.74
CA VAL A 50 -0.83 18.02 4.59
C VAL A 50 -0.99 19.00 5.74
N SER A 51 -2.15 19.66 5.85
CA SER A 51 -2.40 20.68 6.88
C SER A 51 -3.24 20.15 8.05
N ARG A 52 -3.97 19.06 7.87
CA ARG A 52 -4.76 18.39 8.93
C ARG A 52 -4.96 16.92 8.62
N VAL A 53 -4.97 16.10 9.66
CA VAL A 53 -5.37 14.70 9.63
C VAL A 53 -6.45 14.50 10.67
N GLU A 54 -7.56 13.89 10.30
CA GLU A 54 -8.69 13.55 11.17
C GLU A 54 -8.89 12.05 11.12
N VAL A 55 -8.61 11.36 12.21
CA VAL A 55 -8.75 9.90 12.34
C VAL A 55 -10.19 9.59 12.73
N LEU A 56 -10.85 8.65 12.03
CA LEU A 56 -12.23 8.25 12.34
C LEU A 56 -12.27 7.36 13.58
N ALA A 57 -13.46 7.25 14.18
CA ALA A 57 -13.70 6.34 15.29
C ALA A 57 -13.53 4.88 14.84
N ALA A 58 -12.87 4.07 15.66
CA ALA A 58 -12.52 2.68 15.30
C ALA A 58 -13.74 1.79 15.08
N ASP A 59 -14.80 1.99 15.85
CA ASP A 59 -16.09 1.31 15.69
C ASP A 59 -16.76 1.64 14.35
N LEU A 60 -16.68 2.89 13.90
CA LEU A 60 -17.18 3.30 12.59
C LEU A 60 -16.39 2.64 11.46
N VAL A 61 -15.04 2.55 11.59
CA VAL A 61 -14.22 1.87 10.61
C VAL A 61 -14.55 0.38 10.55
N ALA A 62 -14.68 -0.28 11.70
CA ALA A 62 -15.08 -1.68 11.77
C ALA A 62 -16.47 -1.92 11.15
N ALA A 63 -17.44 -1.06 11.43
CA ALA A 63 -18.79 -1.15 10.87
C ALA A 63 -18.80 -0.99 9.33
N GLN A 64 -17.98 -0.09 8.76
CA GLN A 64 -17.82 0.03 7.31
C GLN A 64 -17.26 -1.25 6.70
N ILE A 65 -16.22 -1.84 7.31
CA ILE A 65 -15.61 -3.09 6.81
C ILE A 65 -16.65 -4.21 6.86
N GLN A 66 -17.34 -4.37 7.98
CA GLN A 66 -18.31 -5.43 8.15
C GLN A 66 -19.45 -5.33 7.14
N ALA A 67 -19.96 -4.12 6.89
CA ALA A 67 -21.02 -3.88 5.92
C ALA A 67 -20.63 -4.33 4.49
N VAL A 68 -19.36 -4.11 4.11
CA VAL A 68 -18.83 -4.57 2.81
C VAL A 68 -18.66 -6.08 2.79
N LEU A 69 -18.07 -6.66 3.84
CA LEU A 69 -17.83 -8.10 3.91
C LEU A 69 -19.14 -8.92 3.91
N ASP A 70 -20.23 -8.37 4.45
CA ASP A 70 -21.53 -9.04 4.55
C ASP A 70 -22.31 -9.07 3.23
N ASP A 71 -22.07 -8.10 2.32
CA ASP A 71 -22.88 -7.94 1.10
C ASP A 71 -22.09 -8.27 -0.18
N ILE A 72 -20.92 -7.63 -0.37
CA ILE A 72 -20.07 -7.81 -1.55
C ILE A 72 -18.67 -8.23 -1.09
N PRO A 73 -18.45 -9.49 -0.69
CA PRO A 73 -17.16 -9.91 -0.16
C PRO A 73 -16.05 -9.77 -1.24
N PRO A 74 -14.93 -9.08 -0.93
CA PRO A 74 -13.87 -8.85 -1.88
C PRO A 74 -13.07 -10.12 -2.19
N HIS A 75 -12.53 -10.22 -3.41
CA HIS A 75 -11.61 -11.27 -3.84
C HIS A 75 -10.17 -11.02 -3.35
N ALA A 76 -9.82 -9.77 -3.05
CA ALA A 76 -8.59 -9.36 -2.35
C ALA A 76 -8.82 -8.04 -1.64
N ALA A 77 -8.09 -7.79 -0.55
CA ALA A 77 -8.18 -6.54 0.19
C ALA A 77 -6.80 -5.90 0.40
N LYS A 78 -6.81 -4.57 0.56
CA LYS A 78 -5.64 -3.77 0.88
C LYS A 78 -5.87 -2.98 2.15
N LEU A 79 -4.88 -2.95 3.05
CA LEU A 79 -4.78 -1.98 4.13
C LEU A 79 -3.74 -0.92 3.78
N GLY A 80 -4.09 0.35 3.94
CA GLY A 80 -3.18 1.50 3.82
C GLY A 80 -3.01 2.23 5.14
N ALA A 81 -3.06 3.58 5.15
CA ALA A 81 -2.96 4.38 6.36
C ALA A 81 -4.12 4.10 7.32
N LEU A 82 -3.84 3.62 8.52
CA LEU A 82 -4.84 3.26 9.53
C LEU A 82 -4.98 4.31 10.65
N GLY A 83 -3.97 5.14 10.87
CA GLY A 83 -4.01 6.29 11.77
C GLY A 83 -3.72 5.98 13.23
N SER A 84 -4.42 5.05 13.87
CA SER A 84 -4.34 4.81 15.31
C SER A 84 -4.29 3.33 15.70
N GLU A 85 -3.80 3.05 16.93
CA GLU A 85 -3.81 1.71 17.51
C GLU A 85 -5.23 1.14 17.58
N ALA A 86 -6.21 1.93 17.99
CA ALA A 86 -7.60 1.49 18.08
C ALA A 86 -8.17 1.00 16.74
N ILE A 87 -7.85 1.69 15.62
CA ILE A 87 -8.25 1.23 14.28
C ILE A 87 -7.49 -0.06 13.92
N ILE A 88 -6.21 -0.16 14.23
CA ILE A 88 -5.41 -1.38 13.98
C ILE A 88 -6.03 -2.57 14.72
N GLU A 89 -6.40 -2.42 15.99
CA GLU A 89 -7.05 -3.46 16.79
C GLU A 89 -8.42 -3.84 16.22
N ALA A 90 -9.23 -2.85 15.83
CA ALA A 90 -10.54 -3.07 15.22
C ALA A 90 -10.41 -3.84 13.89
N VAL A 91 -9.51 -3.43 13.00
CA VAL A 91 -9.24 -4.11 11.72
C VAL A 91 -8.68 -5.52 11.96
N ALA A 92 -7.77 -5.67 12.93
CA ALA A 92 -7.18 -6.97 13.26
C ALA A 92 -8.18 -7.97 13.84
N SER A 93 -9.26 -7.51 14.47
CA SER A 93 -10.33 -8.37 14.99
C SER A 93 -11.23 -8.98 13.89
N LEU A 94 -11.23 -8.36 12.69
CA LEU A 94 -12.06 -8.80 11.58
C LEU A 94 -11.39 -9.92 10.78
N ASN A 95 -12.20 -10.75 10.14
CA ASN A 95 -11.73 -11.86 9.31
C ASN A 95 -11.88 -11.54 7.82
N PHE A 96 -10.76 -11.35 7.14
CA PHE A 96 -10.71 -11.24 5.69
C PHE A 96 -10.51 -12.63 5.09
N ALA A 97 -11.54 -13.16 4.43
CA ALA A 97 -11.49 -14.48 3.77
C ALA A 97 -10.80 -14.43 2.39
N CYS A 98 -9.94 -13.45 2.16
CA CYS A 98 -9.25 -13.21 0.90
C CYS A 98 -7.79 -12.77 1.14
N PRO A 99 -6.92 -12.81 0.11
CA PRO A 99 -5.57 -12.28 0.20
C PRO A 99 -5.55 -10.83 0.69
N LEU A 100 -4.66 -10.53 1.66
CA LEU A 100 -4.55 -9.22 2.29
C LEU A 100 -3.18 -8.60 2.00
N VAL A 101 -3.17 -7.54 1.21
CA VAL A 101 -1.99 -6.70 0.96
C VAL A 101 -1.94 -5.59 2.00
N ILE A 102 -0.86 -5.49 2.76
CA ILE A 102 -0.69 -4.46 3.78
C ILE A 102 0.43 -3.51 3.39
N ASP A 103 0.08 -2.26 3.10
CA ASP A 103 1.02 -1.16 2.88
C ASP A 103 1.16 -0.38 4.20
N PRO A 104 2.29 -0.50 4.93
CA PRO A 104 2.41 0.03 6.29
C PRO A 104 2.69 1.53 6.29
N VAL A 105 1.76 2.31 5.76
CA VAL A 105 1.90 3.75 5.58
C VAL A 105 2.01 4.45 6.94
N MET A 106 3.22 4.90 7.29
CA MET A 106 3.51 5.57 8.56
C MET A 106 3.57 7.09 8.41
N ILE A 107 4.08 7.57 7.27
CA ILE A 107 4.37 8.98 7.04
C ILE A 107 3.83 9.38 5.66
N SER A 108 3.24 10.57 5.56
CA SER A 108 2.82 11.13 4.28
C SER A 108 4.00 11.54 3.42
N LYS A 109 3.80 11.76 2.12
CA LYS A 109 4.83 12.26 1.19
C LYS A 109 5.50 13.56 1.66
N HIS A 110 4.82 14.35 2.49
CA HIS A 110 5.31 15.63 3.03
C HIS A 110 5.88 15.52 4.46
N GLY A 111 6.16 14.31 4.95
CA GLY A 111 6.74 14.10 6.27
C GLY A 111 5.74 14.18 7.43
N THR A 112 4.44 14.35 7.18
CA THR A 112 3.43 14.34 8.24
C THR A 112 3.16 12.92 8.70
N PRO A 113 3.24 12.61 10.01
CA PRO A 113 2.87 11.30 10.53
C PRO A 113 1.40 10.97 10.22
N LEU A 114 1.17 9.77 9.69
CA LEU A 114 -0.15 9.18 9.43
C LEU A 114 -0.43 7.98 10.33
N MET A 115 0.57 7.57 11.13
CA MET A 115 0.48 6.54 12.15
C MET A 115 1.15 7.05 13.40
N ALA A 116 0.49 6.96 14.54
CA ALA A 116 1.07 7.32 15.83
C ALA A 116 2.17 6.32 16.24
N ASN A 117 3.15 6.75 17.03
CA ASN A 117 4.30 5.90 17.40
C ASN A 117 3.89 4.64 18.17
N ASP A 118 2.87 4.71 19.01
CA ASP A 118 2.28 3.59 19.76
C ASP A 118 1.60 2.58 18.82
N ALA A 119 1.02 3.05 17.73
CA ALA A 119 0.36 2.23 16.74
C ALA A 119 1.32 1.29 15.96
N VAL A 120 2.62 1.63 15.85
CA VAL A 120 3.63 0.77 15.22
C VAL A 120 3.79 -0.56 15.97
N ALA A 121 3.77 -0.53 17.31
CA ALA A 121 3.85 -1.74 18.13
C ALA A 121 2.62 -2.64 17.94
N ALA A 122 1.42 -2.04 17.90
CA ALA A 122 0.17 -2.76 17.63
C ALA A 122 0.16 -3.34 16.21
N PHE A 123 0.62 -2.57 15.21
CA PHE A 123 0.76 -3.04 13.84
C PHE A 123 1.63 -4.30 13.75
N ARG A 124 2.82 -4.28 14.36
CA ARG A 124 3.71 -5.44 14.40
C ARG A 124 3.07 -6.65 15.07
N ARG A 125 2.40 -6.45 16.20
CA ARG A 125 1.79 -7.52 16.99
C ARG A 125 0.60 -8.16 16.30
N LEU A 126 -0.23 -7.36 15.62
CA LEU A 126 -1.56 -7.78 15.21
C LEU A 126 -1.72 -7.99 13.69
N LEU A 127 -1.06 -7.16 12.86
CA LEU A 127 -1.31 -7.14 11.42
C LEU A 127 -0.28 -7.92 10.60
N LEU A 128 0.98 -8.06 11.06
CA LEU A 128 1.98 -8.77 10.26
C LEU A 128 1.55 -10.20 9.94
N ARG A 129 0.96 -10.90 10.90
CA ARG A 129 0.50 -12.30 10.73
C ARG A 129 -0.73 -12.44 9.82
N LYS A 130 -1.39 -11.34 9.49
CA LYS A 130 -2.53 -11.31 8.57
C LYS A 130 -2.12 -11.00 7.13
N ALA A 131 -0.90 -10.49 6.94
CA ALA A 131 -0.42 -10.09 5.63
C ALA A 131 -0.12 -11.29 4.73
N THR A 132 -0.87 -11.43 3.64
CA THR A 132 -0.47 -12.26 2.50
C THR A 132 0.77 -11.63 1.85
N LEU A 133 0.77 -10.30 1.74
CA LEU A 133 1.92 -9.52 1.30
C LEU A 133 2.02 -8.23 2.14
N LEU A 134 3.20 -7.98 2.70
CA LEU A 134 3.58 -6.70 3.30
C LEU A 134 4.43 -5.90 2.29
N THR A 135 4.16 -4.59 2.10
CA THR A 135 4.83 -3.77 1.09
C THR A 135 5.55 -2.53 1.67
N PRO A 136 6.51 -2.67 2.59
CA PRO A 136 7.20 -1.54 3.19
C PRO A 136 8.16 -0.87 2.19
N ASN A 137 8.33 0.45 2.32
CA ASN A 137 9.51 1.15 1.80
C ASN A 137 10.71 0.96 2.76
N LEU A 138 11.87 1.56 2.47
CA LEU A 138 13.08 1.39 3.28
C LEU A 138 12.90 1.91 4.71
N GLU A 139 12.27 3.07 4.88
CA GLU A 139 12.03 3.69 6.20
C GLU A 139 11.01 2.88 7.01
N GLU A 140 9.95 2.42 6.37
CA GLU A 140 8.92 1.57 6.99
C GLU A 140 9.52 0.21 7.39
N ALA A 141 10.35 -0.40 6.53
CA ALA A 141 11.05 -1.63 6.84
C ALA A 141 11.99 -1.44 8.05
N ALA A 142 12.75 -0.35 8.09
CA ALA A 142 13.61 -0.03 9.21
C ALA A 142 12.81 0.19 10.51
N ALA A 143 11.69 0.92 10.46
CA ALA A 143 10.82 1.15 11.62
C ALA A 143 10.20 -0.16 12.15
N LEU A 144 9.81 -1.07 11.25
CA LEU A 144 9.20 -2.35 11.61
C LEU A 144 10.22 -3.37 12.14
N THR A 145 11.46 -3.35 11.67
CA THR A 145 12.49 -4.34 12.04
C THR A 145 13.45 -3.84 13.12
N GLY A 146 13.67 -2.53 13.18
CA GLY A 146 14.66 -1.91 14.08
C GLY A 146 16.09 -1.92 13.52
N ILE A 147 16.31 -2.37 12.26
CA ILE A 147 17.61 -2.31 11.59
C ILE A 147 17.64 -1.20 10.54
N ALA A 148 18.83 -0.70 10.20
CA ALA A 148 18.98 0.20 9.05
C ALA A 148 18.72 -0.55 7.74
N VAL A 149 18.00 0.08 6.79
CA VAL A 149 17.71 -0.49 5.49
C VAL A 149 18.05 0.55 4.41
N SER A 150 19.24 0.43 3.81
CA SER A 150 19.79 1.40 2.84
C SER A 150 20.43 0.78 1.60
N ASN A 151 20.49 -0.54 1.53
CA ASN A 151 21.04 -1.28 0.40
C ASN A 151 20.32 -2.62 0.20
N PRO A 152 20.53 -3.29 -0.95
CA PRO A 152 19.82 -4.54 -1.27
C PRO A 152 20.06 -5.69 -0.26
N ALA A 153 21.23 -5.80 0.36
CA ALA A 153 21.49 -6.82 1.38
C ALA A 153 20.61 -6.59 2.61
N GLN A 154 20.56 -5.35 3.13
CA GLN A 154 19.71 -4.98 4.27
C GLN A 154 18.21 -5.08 3.95
N MET A 155 17.81 -4.88 2.68
CA MET A 155 16.43 -5.12 2.26
C MET A 155 16.06 -6.61 2.36
N ARG A 156 16.98 -7.53 2.03
CA ARG A 156 16.78 -8.98 2.21
C ARG A 156 16.68 -9.35 3.69
N ASP A 157 17.61 -8.83 4.51
CA ASP A 157 17.60 -9.07 5.96
C ASP A 157 16.28 -8.59 6.58
N ALA A 158 15.81 -7.39 6.19
CA ALA A 158 14.54 -6.86 6.65
C ALA A 158 13.34 -7.71 6.21
N ALA A 159 13.35 -8.21 4.96
CA ALA A 159 12.28 -9.06 4.45
C ALA A 159 12.21 -10.39 5.23
N GLU A 160 13.35 -11.03 5.50
CA GLU A 160 13.43 -12.24 6.32
C GLU A 160 12.93 -12.01 7.75
N MET A 161 13.35 -10.90 8.38
CA MET A 161 12.89 -10.55 9.71
C MET A 161 11.38 -10.34 9.76
N LEU A 162 10.80 -9.66 8.77
CA LEU A 162 9.35 -9.41 8.70
C LEU A 162 8.56 -10.69 8.43
N CYS A 163 9.07 -11.61 7.62
CA CYS A 163 8.50 -12.95 7.47
C CYS A 163 8.61 -13.74 8.79
N GLY A 164 9.75 -13.66 9.49
CA GLY A 164 9.92 -14.26 10.82
C GLY A 164 8.96 -13.70 11.89
N LEU A 165 8.49 -12.47 11.73
CA LEU A 165 7.46 -11.84 12.57
C LEU A 165 6.03 -12.23 12.16
N GLY A 166 5.86 -12.95 11.03
CA GLY A 166 4.60 -13.59 10.65
C GLY A 166 4.00 -13.18 9.32
N ALA A 167 4.56 -12.24 8.57
CA ALA A 167 4.09 -11.95 7.22
C ALA A 167 4.37 -13.15 6.29
N GLN A 168 3.39 -13.51 5.43
CA GLN A 168 3.59 -14.65 4.51
C GLN A 168 4.60 -14.31 3.41
N SER A 169 4.58 -13.07 2.92
CA SER A 169 5.51 -12.55 1.92
C SER A 169 5.79 -11.08 2.18
N VAL A 170 6.96 -10.60 1.75
CA VAL A 170 7.37 -9.20 1.94
C VAL A 170 7.97 -8.65 0.65
N LEU A 171 7.47 -7.50 0.21
CA LEU A 171 8.02 -6.70 -0.89
C LEU A 171 8.65 -5.42 -0.33
N VAL A 172 9.95 -5.39 -0.14
CA VAL A 172 10.65 -4.17 0.26
C VAL A 172 10.86 -3.29 -0.97
N LYS A 173 10.28 -2.08 -0.94
CA LYS A 173 10.31 -1.11 -2.06
C LYS A 173 11.60 -0.29 -2.01
N GLY A 174 12.48 -0.40 -3.01
CA GLY A 174 13.78 0.26 -3.07
C GLY A 174 13.79 1.59 -3.85
N GLY A 175 12.64 2.22 -4.05
CA GLY A 175 12.54 3.49 -4.80
C GLY A 175 13.37 4.65 -4.22
N HIS A 176 13.83 4.57 -2.98
CA HIS A 176 14.69 5.57 -2.32
C HIS A 176 16.17 5.14 -2.24
N LEU A 177 16.59 4.01 -2.81
CA LEU A 177 17.99 3.63 -2.92
C LEU A 177 18.77 4.64 -3.78
N GLU A 178 20.07 4.74 -3.60
CA GLU A 178 20.94 5.37 -4.58
C GLU A 178 21.12 4.45 -5.80
N GLY A 179 21.13 4.99 -7.01
CA GLY A 179 21.25 4.21 -8.25
C GLY A 179 19.92 3.66 -8.77
N GLU A 180 19.88 2.39 -9.16
CA GLU A 180 18.68 1.75 -9.69
C GLU A 180 17.59 1.57 -8.63
N ALA A 181 16.33 1.66 -9.04
CA ALA A 181 15.18 1.43 -8.17
C ALA A 181 14.85 -0.07 -8.13
N ILE A 182 15.53 -0.82 -7.26
CA ILE A 182 15.35 -2.27 -7.11
C ILE A 182 14.38 -2.53 -5.97
N ASP A 183 13.27 -3.25 -6.23
CA ASP A 183 12.44 -3.81 -5.17
C ASP A 183 12.81 -5.28 -4.95
N ILE A 184 12.68 -5.76 -3.72
CA ILE A 184 13.01 -7.15 -3.34
C ILE A 184 11.77 -7.81 -2.77
N LEU A 185 11.27 -8.85 -3.45
CA LEU A 185 10.18 -9.69 -2.98
C LEU A 185 10.77 -10.98 -2.36
N LEU A 186 10.41 -11.26 -1.12
CA LEU A 186 10.58 -12.58 -0.49
C LEU A 186 9.23 -13.31 -0.55
N TYR A 187 9.21 -14.42 -1.30
CA TYR A 187 8.03 -15.25 -1.52
C TYR A 187 8.40 -16.73 -1.47
N GLU A 188 7.74 -17.53 -0.65
CA GLU A 188 8.01 -18.98 -0.47
C GLU A 188 9.49 -19.31 -0.20
N GLY A 189 10.17 -18.43 0.53
CA GLY A 189 11.60 -18.59 0.87
C GLY A 189 12.58 -18.15 -0.22
N GLU A 190 12.10 -17.74 -1.38
CA GLU A 190 12.92 -17.31 -2.51
C GLU A 190 12.89 -15.79 -2.69
N PHE A 191 14.03 -15.20 -3.06
CA PHE A 191 14.13 -13.79 -3.39
C PHE A 191 13.95 -13.53 -4.88
N LEU A 192 13.06 -12.59 -5.20
CA LEU A 192 12.89 -12.04 -6.54
C LEU A 192 13.29 -10.57 -6.55
N GLU A 193 14.27 -10.21 -7.35
CA GLU A 193 14.63 -8.81 -7.61
C GLU A 193 13.82 -8.23 -8.76
N LEU A 194 13.37 -7.00 -8.59
CA LEU A 194 12.54 -6.27 -9.53
C LEU A 194 13.20 -4.91 -9.84
N PRO A 195 14.23 -4.89 -10.69
CA PRO A 195 14.90 -3.66 -11.07
C PRO A 195 14.01 -2.80 -11.96
N ALA A 196 14.18 -1.48 -11.87
CA ALA A 196 13.59 -0.52 -12.79
C ALA A 196 14.49 0.70 -12.93
N GLU A 197 14.47 1.32 -14.10
CA GLU A 197 15.14 2.59 -14.34
C GLU A 197 14.58 3.66 -13.41
N ARG A 198 15.47 4.48 -12.84
CA ARG A 198 15.06 5.62 -12.01
C ARG A 198 14.58 6.75 -12.89
N ILE A 199 13.36 7.19 -12.65
CA ILE A 199 12.77 8.35 -13.34
C ILE A 199 12.95 9.59 -12.46
N SER A 200 13.67 10.59 -12.96
CA SER A 200 13.87 11.87 -12.27
C SER A 200 12.65 12.76 -12.45
N THR A 201 11.77 12.77 -11.45
CA THR A 201 10.55 13.61 -11.43
C THR A 201 10.15 13.92 -9.99
N PRO A 202 9.60 15.12 -9.70
CA PRO A 202 8.99 15.41 -8.41
C PRO A 202 7.60 14.77 -8.25
N HIS A 203 6.97 14.35 -9.35
CA HIS A 203 5.59 13.86 -9.40
C HIS A 203 5.52 12.36 -9.08
N THR A 204 5.74 12.00 -7.83
CA THR A 204 5.74 10.62 -7.32
C THR A 204 4.72 10.38 -6.21
N HIS A 205 3.79 11.35 -6.02
CA HIS A 205 2.77 11.24 -4.98
C HIS A 205 1.84 10.05 -5.26
N GLY A 206 1.63 9.23 -4.23
CA GLY A 206 0.80 8.04 -4.30
C GLY A 206 1.42 6.80 -4.97
N THR A 207 2.72 6.84 -5.33
CA THR A 207 3.41 5.68 -5.94
C THR A 207 3.23 4.40 -5.09
N GLY A 208 3.43 4.46 -3.77
CA GLY A 208 3.27 3.31 -2.86
C GLY A 208 1.84 2.78 -2.85
N CYS A 209 0.84 3.67 -2.68
CA CYS A 209 -0.58 3.32 -2.72
C CYS A 209 -0.96 2.67 -4.06
N THR A 210 -0.55 3.27 -5.18
CA THR A 210 -0.78 2.75 -6.53
C THR A 210 -0.16 1.36 -6.72
N TYR A 211 1.05 1.15 -6.20
CA TYR A 211 1.75 -0.13 -6.30
C TYR A 211 1.01 -1.24 -5.53
N SER A 212 0.72 -1.00 -4.26
CA SER A 212 0.00 -1.96 -3.42
C SER A 212 -1.42 -2.22 -3.94
N ALA A 213 -2.12 -1.19 -4.46
CA ALA A 213 -3.43 -1.35 -5.09
C ALA A 213 -3.38 -2.18 -6.38
N ALA A 214 -2.38 -1.95 -7.25
CA ALA A 214 -2.20 -2.73 -8.48
C ALA A 214 -1.93 -4.21 -8.18
N ILE A 215 -1.12 -4.51 -7.14
CA ILE A 215 -0.90 -5.88 -6.66
C ILE A 215 -2.22 -6.49 -6.17
N THR A 216 -2.98 -5.75 -5.36
CA THR A 216 -4.28 -6.19 -4.84
C THR A 216 -5.26 -6.50 -5.98
N ALA A 217 -5.32 -5.64 -7.01
CA ALA A 217 -6.14 -5.89 -8.19
C ALA A 217 -5.72 -7.16 -8.96
N GLY A 218 -4.41 -7.42 -9.06
CA GLY A 218 -3.89 -8.65 -9.65
C GLY A 218 -4.31 -9.90 -8.87
N LEU A 219 -4.17 -9.86 -7.54
CA LEU A 219 -4.60 -10.94 -6.64
C LEU A 219 -6.11 -11.15 -6.69
N ALA A 220 -6.92 -10.07 -6.74
CA ALA A 220 -8.36 -10.18 -6.88
C ALA A 220 -8.77 -10.90 -8.18
N LYS A 221 -7.97 -10.79 -9.24
CA LYS A 221 -8.16 -11.51 -10.52
C LYS A 221 -7.59 -12.93 -10.49
N GLY A 222 -7.06 -13.40 -9.36
CA GLY A 222 -6.49 -14.74 -9.20
C GLY A 222 -5.08 -14.92 -9.77
N LEU A 223 -4.34 -13.83 -10.03
CA LEU A 223 -2.95 -13.94 -10.46
C LEU A 223 -2.07 -14.48 -9.32
N PRO A 224 -1.06 -15.34 -9.61
CA PRO A 224 -0.02 -15.67 -8.65
C PRO A 224 0.70 -14.41 -8.13
N LEU A 225 1.07 -14.38 -6.86
CA LEU A 225 1.67 -13.20 -6.22
C LEU A 225 2.88 -12.64 -6.99
N PRO A 226 3.88 -13.42 -7.42
CA PRO A 226 5.01 -12.87 -8.16
C PRO A 226 4.60 -12.19 -9.48
N GLU A 227 3.56 -12.70 -10.15
CA GLU A 227 3.08 -12.11 -11.40
C GLU A 227 2.29 -10.82 -11.14
N ALA A 228 1.44 -10.79 -10.10
CA ALA A 228 0.75 -9.58 -9.67
C ALA A 228 1.75 -8.46 -9.32
N VAL A 229 2.85 -8.79 -8.63
CA VAL A 229 3.93 -7.85 -8.30
C VAL A 229 4.66 -7.35 -9.56
N ARG A 230 5.03 -8.25 -10.49
CA ARG A 230 5.68 -7.84 -11.76
C ARG A 230 4.78 -6.93 -12.59
N GLN A 231 3.50 -7.26 -12.72
CA GLN A 231 2.53 -6.45 -13.45
C GLN A 231 2.37 -5.07 -12.80
N ALA A 232 2.24 -5.02 -11.48
CA ALA A 232 2.13 -3.77 -10.74
C ALA A 232 3.40 -2.90 -10.86
N LYS A 233 4.60 -3.52 -10.85
CA LYS A 233 5.88 -2.81 -11.06
C LYS A 233 5.92 -2.14 -12.43
N ARG A 234 5.53 -2.85 -13.52
CA ARG A 234 5.44 -2.28 -14.86
C ARG A 234 4.48 -1.09 -14.92
N PHE A 235 3.29 -1.27 -14.35
CA PHE A 235 2.29 -0.20 -14.30
C PHE A 235 2.79 1.04 -13.56
N VAL A 236 3.32 0.88 -12.34
CA VAL A 236 3.81 2.01 -11.53
C VAL A 236 4.97 2.73 -12.23
N HIS A 237 5.90 2.00 -12.84
CA HIS A 237 6.98 2.59 -13.62
C HIS A 237 6.44 3.44 -14.80
N ALA A 238 5.47 2.92 -15.57
CA ALA A 238 4.81 3.66 -16.63
C ALA A 238 4.03 4.88 -16.08
N ALA A 239 3.35 4.73 -14.95
CA ALA A 239 2.58 5.79 -14.30
C ALA A 239 3.47 6.95 -13.82
N ILE A 240 4.66 6.65 -13.28
CA ILE A 240 5.65 7.68 -12.91
C ILE A 240 6.20 8.38 -14.17
N ARG A 241 6.57 7.60 -15.19
CA ARG A 241 7.16 8.12 -16.43
C ARG A 241 6.21 9.06 -17.18
N THR A 242 4.92 8.79 -17.14
CA THR A 242 3.89 9.55 -17.87
C THR A 242 3.06 10.45 -16.94
N ASN A 243 3.61 10.83 -15.79
CA ASN A 243 2.88 11.66 -14.82
C ASN A 243 2.31 12.92 -15.48
N PRO A 244 1.11 13.39 -15.06
CA PRO A 244 0.40 14.48 -15.72
C PRO A 244 0.93 15.89 -15.36
N GLY A 245 1.93 16.00 -14.47
CA GLY A 245 2.49 17.28 -14.04
C GLY A 245 1.52 18.18 -13.26
N LEU A 246 0.54 17.61 -12.57
CA LEU A 246 -0.50 18.36 -11.84
C LEU A 246 0.01 18.89 -10.49
N GLY A 247 -0.35 20.12 -10.18
CA GLY A 247 -0.06 20.78 -8.90
C GLY A 247 1.32 21.43 -8.85
N GLY A 248 1.52 22.30 -7.86
CA GLY A 248 2.77 23.06 -7.67
C GLY A 248 3.83 22.38 -6.80
N GLY A 249 3.55 21.16 -6.31
CA GLY A 249 4.45 20.39 -5.46
C GLY A 249 4.67 18.97 -5.96
N SER A 250 4.66 17.98 -5.05
CA SER A 250 4.73 16.57 -5.45
C SER A 250 3.38 16.11 -6.04
N GLY A 251 3.28 16.15 -7.37
CA GLY A 251 2.05 15.78 -8.09
C GLY A 251 1.84 14.27 -8.17
N PRO A 252 0.62 13.83 -8.58
CA PRO A 252 0.27 12.42 -8.68
C PRO A 252 0.94 11.74 -9.86
N VAL A 253 1.01 10.41 -9.78
CA VAL A 253 1.32 9.55 -10.92
C VAL A 253 0.17 9.50 -11.92
N ASN A 254 0.40 8.98 -13.12
CA ASN A 254 -0.65 8.79 -14.13
C ASN A 254 -1.41 7.49 -13.92
N PHE A 255 -2.63 7.56 -13.40
CA PHE A 255 -3.48 6.38 -13.20
C PHE A 255 -4.02 5.77 -14.51
N LEU A 256 -3.89 6.48 -15.64
CA LEU A 256 -4.33 6.02 -16.96
C LEU A 256 -3.16 5.54 -17.84
N ALA A 257 -1.98 5.31 -17.24
CA ALA A 257 -0.81 4.84 -17.97
C ALA A 257 -1.06 3.47 -18.61
N SER A 258 -0.61 3.30 -19.85
CA SER A 258 -0.50 2.00 -20.51
C SER A 258 0.85 1.35 -20.13
N TRP A 259 0.88 0.03 -19.89
CA TRP A 259 2.06 -0.71 -19.45
C TRP A 259 2.18 -2.09 -20.09
#